data_68a2034ee64030b03e969b81dd10f44a
#
_entry.id   68a2034ee64030b03e969b81dd10f44a
#
_cell.length_a   1.000
_cell.length_b   1.000
_cell.length_c   1.000
_cell.angle_alpha   90.00
_cell.angle_beta   90.00
_cell.angle_gamma   90.00
#
_symmetry.space_group_name_H-M   'P 1'
#
loop_
_entity.id
_entity.type
_entity.pdbx_description
1 polymer ?
#
loop_
_entity_poly.entity_id
_entity_poly.type
_entity_poly.pdbx_seq_one_letter_code
_entity_poly.pdbx_strand_id
1 'polypeptide(L)'
;MDEVHQSAKRCFEHLEELCIHHATSQAAGLSFEDGCVDWAYIADSYYYEVVAVDLELWHKKLTTPGVLFGDDYHWRSPELEYSVKRAAGEFASLNNHEARAGSFREYRTLV
;
A
#
# COMPACT_ATOMS: atom_id res chain seq x y z
N MET A 1 3.21 -8.18 -17.97
CA MET A 1 3.22 -6.86 -17.36
C MET A 1 2.89 -5.74 -18.33
N ASP A 2 3.51 -5.74 -19.51
CA ASP A 2 3.27 -4.67 -20.47
C ASP A 2 1.83 -4.62 -20.96
N GLU A 3 1.21 -5.79 -21.16
CA GLU A 3 -0.19 -5.86 -21.59
C GLU A 3 -1.14 -5.30 -20.53
N VAL A 4 -0.88 -5.62 -19.26
CA VAL A 4 -1.68 -5.11 -18.15
C VAL A 4 -1.54 -3.60 -18.04
N HIS A 5 -0.31 -3.09 -18.15
CA HIS A 5 -0.04 -1.66 -18.13
C HIS A 5 -0.76 -0.95 -19.28
N GLN A 6 -0.68 -1.48 -20.49
CA GLN A 6 -1.33 -0.87 -21.64
C GLN A 6 -2.85 -0.89 -21.51
N SER A 7 -3.42 -1.97 -20.97
CA SER A 7 -4.86 -2.04 -20.71
C SER A 7 -5.30 -1.01 -19.68
N ALA A 8 -4.56 -0.88 -18.60
CA ALA A 8 -4.87 0.11 -17.56
C ALA A 8 -4.78 1.52 -18.13
N LYS A 9 -3.74 1.80 -18.90
CA LYS A 9 -3.56 3.10 -19.53
C LYS A 9 -4.73 3.45 -20.44
N ARG A 10 -5.18 2.49 -21.25
CA ARG A 10 -6.34 2.72 -22.14
C ARG A 10 -7.62 2.94 -21.37
N CYS A 11 -7.84 2.20 -20.28
CA CYS A 11 -9.04 2.33 -19.47
C CYS A 11 -9.16 3.71 -18.81
N PHE A 12 -8.04 4.30 -18.42
CA PHE A 12 -8.01 5.52 -17.62
C PHE A 12 -7.47 6.75 -18.34
N GLU A 13 -7.13 6.64 -19.62
CA GLU A 13 -6.54 7.75 -20.36
C GLU A 13 -7.43 8.99 -20.46
N HIS A 14 -8.74 8.82 -20.26
CA HIS A 14 -9.69 9.93 -20.27
C HIS A 14 -9.67 10.73 -18.96
N LEU A 15 -8.96 10.27 -17.95
CA LEU A 15 -8.86 10.93 -16.65
C LEU A 15 -7.55 11.71 -16.59
N GLU A 16 -7.62 13.01 -16.81
CA GLU A 16 -6.44 13.88 -16.86
C GLU A 16 -5.68 13.92 -15.55
N GLU A 17 -6.37 13.73 -14.43
CA GLU A 17 -5.78 13.81 -13.10
C GLU A 17 -5.13 12.50 -12.66
N LEU A 18 -5.25 11.44 -13.46
CA LEU A 18 -4.71 10.13 -13.14
C LEU A 18 -3.37 9.93 -13.82
N CYS A 19 -2.37 9.54 -13.03
CA CYS A 19 -1.06 9.10 -13.53
C CYS A 19 -0.88 7.62 -13.26
N ILE A 20 -0.47 6.87 -14.28
CA ILE A 20 -0.15 5.45 -14.14
C ILE A 20 1.36 5.29 -14.26
N HIS A 21 1.98 4.77 -13.20
CA HIS A 21 3.42 4.49 -13.17
C HIS A 21 3.65 3.00 -13.41
N HIS A 22 4.35 2.67 -14.49
CA HIS A 22 4.73 1.28 -14.77
C HIS A 22 6.03 0.97 -14.05
N ALA A 23 5.92 0.70 -12.75
CA ALA A 23 7.09 0.50 -11.89
C ALA A 23 6.68 -0.32 -10.65
N THR A 24 7.67 -0.83 -9.94
CA THR A 24 7.41 -1.41 -8.62
C THR A 24 6.98 -0.32 -7.66
N SER A 25 6.33 -0.71 -6.58
CA SER A 25 5.93 0.22 -5.53
C SER A 25 7.13 0.99 -4.97
N GLN A 26 8.25 0.32 -4.75
CA GLN A 26 9.46 0.94 -4.24
C GLN A 26 10.05 1.94 -5.24
N ALA A 27 10.13 1.56 -6.50
CA ALA A 27 10.68 2.44 -7.53
C ALA A 27 9.81 3.68 -7.73
N ALA A 28 8.48 3.48 -7.74
CA ALA A 28 7.56 4.61 -7.85
C ALA A 28 7.67 5.54 -6.65
N GLY A 29 7.78 4.98 -5.45
CA GLY A 29 7.90 5.79 -4.23
C GLY A 29 9.12 6.69 -4.22
N LEU A 30 10.22 6.25 -4.82
CA LEU A 30 11.44 7.06 -4.88
C LEU A 30 11.27 8.32 -5.71
N SER A 31 10.28 8.37 -6.60
CA SER A 31 10.01 9.55 -7.42
C SER A 31 9.08 10.57 -6.75
N PHE A 32 8.53 10.24 -5.58
CA PHE A 32 7.65 11.12 -4.83
C PHE A 32 8.46 11.81 -3.72
N GLU A 33 8.16 13.08 -3.49
CA GLU A 33 8.74 13.79 -2.36
C GLU A 33 8.09 13.36 -1.06
N ASP A 34 8.82 13.45 0.04
CA ASP A 34 8.27 13.17 1.36
C ASP A 34 7.18 14.19 1.70
N GLY A 35 6.13 13.73 2.35
CA GLY A 35 5.05 14.60 2.79
C GLY A 35 4.18 15.16 1.68
N CYS A 36 4.08 14.49 0.53
CA CYS A 36 3.31 15.00 -0.60
C CYS A 36 2.02 14.24 -0.90
N VAL A 37 1.76 13.16 -0.19
CA VAL A 37 0.61 12.27 -0.47
C VAL A 37 -0.35 12.30 0.71
N ASP A 38 -1.64 12.52 0.42
CA ASP A 38 -2.67 12.59 1.46
C ASP A 38 -3.10 11.21 1.96
N TRP A 39 -3.07 10.21 1.10
CA TRP A 39 -3.37 8.83 1.50
C TRP A 39 -2.72 7.88 0.50
N ALA A 40 -2.47 6.66 0.94
CA ALA A 40 -1.91 5.62 0.10
C ALA A 40 -2.56 4.27 0.43
N TYR A 41 -2.85 3.50 -0.61
CA TYR A 41 -3.44 2.18 -0.50
C TYR A 41 -2.43 1.15 -0.97
N ILE A 42 -2.02 0.26 -0.08
CA ILE A 42 -1.00 -0.76 -0.36
C ILE A 42 -1.70 -2.09 -0.65
N ALA A 43 -1.51 -2.62 -1.85
CA ALA A 43 -2.23 -3.81 -2.29
C ALA A 43 -1.44 -4.69 -3.26
N ASP A 44 -0.11 -4.69 -3.17
CA ASP A 44 0.72 -5.31 -4.20
C ASP A 44 1.33 -6.66 -3.83
N SER A 45 1.35 -7.05 -2.57
CA SER A 45 2.05 -8.26 -2.17
C SER A 45 1.49 -8.87 -0.90
N TYR A 46 1.70 -10.18 -0.75
CA TYR A 46 1.41 -10.92 0.47
C TYR A 46 2.68 -11.24 1.26
N TYR A 47 3.87 -10.94 0.73
CA TYR A 47 5.11 -11.26 1.41
C TYR A 47 5.42 -10.20 2.46
N TYR A 48 5.78 -10.68 3.63
CA TYR A 48 6.07 -9.81 4.78
C TYR A 48 7.11 -8.75 4.45
N GLU A 49 8.22 -9.16 3.85
CA GLU A 49 9.32 -8.24 3.55
C GLU A 49 8.91 -7.12 2.59
N VAL A 50 8.12 -7.46 1.60
CA VAL A 50 7.65 -6.47 0.61
C VAL A 50 6.67 -5.50 1.25
N VAL A 51 5.72 -6.02 2.02
CA VAL A 51 4.74 -5.17 2.70
C VAL A 51 5.42 -4.25 3.71
N ALA A 52 6.38 -4.79 4.46
CA ALA A 52 7.12 -3.99 5.46
C ALA A 52 7.88 -2.83 4.82
N VAL A 53 8.54 -3.07 3.69
CA VAL A 53 9.25 -2.02 2.96
C VAL A 53 8.28 -0.99 2.41
N ASP A 54 7.16 -1.42 1.85
CA ASP A 54 6.15 -0.52 1.32
C ASP A 54 5.56 0.39 2.40
N LEU A 55 5.25 -0.17 3.55
CA LEU A 55 4.71 0.61 4.65
C LEU A 55 5.67 1.71 5.10
N GLU A 56 6.94 1.38 5.24
CA GLU A 56 7.94 2.37 5.64
C GLU A 56 8.14 3.44 4.58
N LEU A 57 8.24 3.04 3.32
CA LEU A 57 8.49 3.97 2.22
C LEU A 57 7.32 4.93 2.05
N TRP A 58 6.10 4.41 1.95
CA TRP A 58 4.94 5.23 1.67
C TRP A 58 4.47 6.04 2.87
N HIS A 59 4.75 5.58 4.08
CA HIS A 59 4.49 6.37 5.27
C HIS A 59 5.24 7.71 5.24
N LYS A 60 6.48 7.69 4.79
CA LYS A 60 7.28 8.92 4.65
C LYS A 60 6.72 9.88 3.62
N LYS A 61 5.98 9.36 2.64
CA LYS A 61 5.39 10.19 1.59
C LYS A 61 4.11 10.86 2.03
N LEU A 62 3.50 10.41 3.12
CA LEU A 62 2.24 10.97 3.60
C LEU A 62 2.42 12.36 4.21
N THR A 63 1.39 13.19 4.03
CA THR A 63 1.26 14.42 4.81
C THR A 63 1.04 14.07 6.29
N THR A 64 1.19 15.03 7.20
CA THR A 64 1.03 14.79 8.63
C THR A 64 -0.35 14.23 9.00
N PRO A 65 -1.48 14.71 8.41
CA PRO A 65 -2.78 14.09 8.67
C PRO A 65 -3.08 12.91 7.76
N GLY A 66 -2.09 12.46 6.96
CA GLY A 66 -2.29 11.43 5.95
C GLY A 66 -2.64 10.07 6.51
N VAL A 67 -3.24 9.23 5.68
CA VAL A 67 -3.68 7.88 6.05
C VAL A 67 -3.05 6.85 5.14
N LEU A 68 -2.50 5.80 5.75
CA LEU A 68 -1.95 4.65 5.05
C LEU A 68 -2.88 3.47 5.30
N PHE A 69 -3.33 2.82 4.25
CA PHE A 69 -4.22 1.67 4.38
C PHE A 69 -3.97 0.67 3.25
N GLY A 70 -4.60 -0.48 3.36
CA GLY A 70 -4.40 -1.53 2.38
C GLY A 70 -5.42 -2.63 2.54
N ASP A 71 -5.17 -3.77 1.88
CA ASP A 71 -6.06 -4.93 1.94
C ASP A 71 -5.32 -6.16 2.45
N ASP A 72 -6.02 -7.29 2.43
CA ASP A 72 -5.43 -8.60 2.76
C ASP A 72 -4.88 -8.72 4.19
N TYR A 73 -5.37 -7.91 5.10
CA TYR A 73 -4.93 -7.96 6.51
C TYR A 73 -5.12 -9.35 7.10
N HIS A 74 -6.23 -10.03 6.79
CA HIS A 74 -6.54 -11.35 7.28
C HIS A 74 -6.08 -12.47 6.34
N TRP A 75 -5.39 -12.13 5.27
CA TRP A 75 -4.90 -13.12 4.33
C TRP A 75 -3.87 -14.04 4.99
N ARG A 76 -3.99 -15.30 4.69
CA ARG A 76 -3.14 -16.31 5.31
C ARG A 76 -2.95 -17.51 4.38
N SER A 77 -1.77 -18.11 4.46
CA SER A 77 -1.47 -19.37 3.82
C SER A 77 -0.60 -20.20 4.74
N PRO A 78 -0.43 -21.52 4.48
CA PRO A 78 0.49 -22.33 5.28
C PRO A 78 1.90 -21.78 5.32
N GLU A 79 2.36 -21.15 4.24
CA GLU A 79 3.72 -20.62 4.15
C GLU A 79 3.86 -19.21 4.72
N LEU A 80 2.84 -18.38 4.56
CA LEU A 80 2.96 -16.96 4.85
C LEU A 80 2.29 -16.50 6.15
N GLU A 81 1.40 -17.29 6.71
CA GLU A 81 0.81 -17.09 8.05
C GLU A 81 0.53 -15.63 8.47
N TYR A 82 -0.51 -15.03 7.94
CA TYR A 82 -0.88 -13.64 8.30
C TYR A 82 0.27 -12.64 8.13
N SER A 83 1.04 -12.77 7.06
CA SER A 83 2.19 -11.91 6.79
C SER A 83 1.84 -10.43 6.74
N VAL A 84 0.73 -10.06 6.12
CA VAL A 84 0.30 -8.66 6.03
C VAL A 84 -0.08 -8.13 7.40
N LYS A 85 -0.84 -8.91 8.18
CA LYS A 85 -1.20 -8.54 9.56
C LYS A 85 0.05 -8.30 10.41
N ARG A 86 1.03 -9.18 10.30
CA ARG A 86 2.28 -9.05 11.06
C ARG A 86 3.05 -7.81 10.65
N ALA A 87 3.20 -7.57 9.36
CA ALA A 87 3.91 -6.39 8.88
C ALA A 87 3.22 -5.09 9.31
N ALA A 88 1.90 -5.02 9.17
CA ALA A 88 1.15 -3.84 9.56
C ALA A 88 1.20 -3.59 11.07
N GLY A 89 1.08 -4.65 11.87
CA GLY A 89 1.14 -4.54 13.33
C GLY A 89 2.49 -4.09 13.83
N GLU A 90 3.56 -4.68 13.30
CA GLU A 90 4.93 -4.29 13.67
C GLU A 90 5.22 -2.85 13.25
N PHE A 91 4.82 -2.47 12.05
CA PHE A 91 5.00 -1.09 11.59
C PHE A 91 4.28 -0.10 12.50
N ALA A 92 3.02 -0.36 12.81
CA ALA A 92 2.23 0.51 13.66
C ALA A 92 2.87 0.65 15.06
N SER A 93 3.31 -0.45 15.63
CA SER A 93 3.96 -0.45 16.95
C SER A 93 5.25 0.38 16.94
N LEU A 94 6.09 0.21 15.92
CA LEU A 94 7.37 0.92 15.82
C LEU A 94 7.19 2.42 15.59
N ASN A 95 6.06 2.84 15.03
CA ASN A 95 5.83 4.24 14.69
C ASN A 95 4.77 4.92 15.55
N ASN A 96 4.40 4.31 16.68
CA ASN A 96 3.39 4.82 17.60
C ASN A 96 2.02 5.05 16.94
N HIS A 97 1.68 4.20 16.01
CA HIS A 97 0.38 4.18 15.36
C HIS A 97 -0.43 2.98 15.82
N GLU A 98 -1.68 2.96 15.43
CA GLU A 98 -2.56 1.84 15.69
C GLU A 98 -3.00 1.24 14.35
N ALA A 99 -2.81 -0.07 14.19
CA ALA A 99 -3.31 -0.79 13.03
C ALA A 99 -4.75 -1.20 13.31
N ARG A 100 -5.66 -0.82 12.44
CA ARG A 100 -7.09 -1.14 12.55
C ARG A 100 -7.53 -1.94 11.35
N ALA A 101 -8.16 -3.07 11.60
CA ALA A 101 -8.74 -3.89 10.54
C ALA A 101 -10.23 -3.61 10.47
N GLY A 102 -10.71 -3.30 9.27
CA GLY A 102 -12.13 -3.19 9.03
C GLY A 102 -12.80 -4.56 9.01
N SER A 103 -14.12 -4.56 9.02
CA SER A 103 -14.88 -5.78 8.88
C SER A 103 -14.72 -6.32 7.46
N PHE A 104 -15.16 -7.56 7.22
CA PHE A 104 -15.17 -8.13 5.89
C PHE A 104 -15.82 -7.22 4.85
N ARG A 105 -16.82 -6.45 5.26
CA ARG A 105 -17.51 -5.53 4.35
C ARG A 105 -16.74 -4.26 4.05
N GLU A 106 -15.82 -3.89 4.90
CA GLU A 106 -15.01 -2.69 4.73
C GLU A 106 -13.76 -2.98 3.91
N TYR A 107 -13.32 -4.22 3.86
CA TYR A 107 -12.22 -4.70 3.03
C TYR A 107 -10.88 -4.01 3.22
N ARG A 108 -10.62 -3.42 4.38
CA ARG A 108 -9.40 -2.65 4.49
C ARG A 108 -8.80 -2.67 5.87
N THR A 109 -7.52 -2.40 5.88
CA THR A 109 -6.73 -2.18 7.08
C THR A 109 -6.32 -0.72 7.11
N LEU A 110 -6.51 -0.07 8.24
CA LEU A 110 -6.09 1.30 8.45
C LEU A 110 -4.90 1.30 9.41
N VAL A 111 -3.87 2.01 9.03
CA VAL A 111 -2.63 2.09 9.81
C VAL A 111 -2.29 3.53 10.12
#